data_74397b190f373a5aa8470eca58f9a65d
#
_entry.id   74397b190f373a5aa8470eca58f9a65d
#
_cell.length_a   1.000
_cell.length_b   1.000
_cell.length_c   1.000
_cell.angle_alpha   90.00
_cell.angle_beta   90.00
_cell.angle_gamma   90.00
#
_symmetry.space_group_name_H-M   'P 1'
#
loop_
_entity.id
_entity.type
_entity.pdbx_description
1 polymer ?
#
loop_
_entity_poly.entity_id
_entity_poly.type
_entity_poly.pdbx_seq_one_letter_code
_entity_poly.pdbx_strand_id
1 'polypeptide(L)'
;MAQHTRIIIVPGWRDSGPGHWQTLWQEQLPQAERVVQDDWLTPRRDAWVQALERLILSRPEPVVIAAHSLGCITTAHLGEEAAARVQGALLVAPADPERRGALADFAPVPYAQLPYRSILVASNTDPYCPVRLAGAYARAWGSEFVRLQNAGHINVESGHGHWPLGWGLLQSLLEDARVAAEGPQAAALAPLTWSARA
;
A
#
# COMPACT_ATOMS: atom_id res chain seq x y z
N MET A 1 0.11 26.57 0.04
CA MET A 1 1.24 25.65 -0.19
C MET A 1 0.63 24.29 -0.45
N ALA A 2 0.97 23.62 -1.56
CA ALA A 2 0.47 22.28 -1.86
C ALA A 2 0.92 21.34 -0.72
N GLN A 3 -0.04 20.65 -0.10
CA GLN A 3 0.26 19.65 0.94
C GLN A 3 1.01 18.50 0.28
N HIS A 4 2.25 18.26 0.69
CA HIS A 4 3.08 17.20 0.14
C HIS A 4 2.62 15.86 0.73
N THR A 5 2.13 14.94 -0.10
CA THR A 5 1.72 13.60 0.33
C THR A 5 2.97 12.77 0.69
N ARG A 6 3.00 12.22 1.88
CA ARG A 6 4.07 11.30 2.34
C ARG A 6 3.84 9.90 1.77
N ILE A 7 4.92 9.17 1.54
CA ILE A 7 4.84 7.76 1.14
C ILE A 7 5.32 6.91 2.32
N ILE A 8 4.50 5.96 2.77
CA ILE A 8 4.87 5.05 3.84
C ILE A 8 5.02 3.63 3.26
N ILE A 9 6.23 3.10 3.39
CA ILE A 9 6.56 1.72 3.03
C ILE A 9 6.28 0.83 4.23
N VAL A 10 5.45 -0.20 4.02
CA VAL A 10 5.04 -1.14 5.06
C VAL A 10 5.47 -2.56 4.65
N PRO A 11 6.65 -3.03 5.10
CA PRO A 11 7.14 -4.36 4.76
C PRO A 11 6.31 -5.49 5.38
N GLY A 12 6.56 -6.69 4.89
CA GLY A 12 6.02 -7.90 5.45
C GLY A 12 6.88 -8.53 6.54
N TRP A 13 6.53 -9.76 6.93
CA TRP A 13 7.29 -10.57 7.88
C TRP A 13 8.74 -10.73 7.41
N ARG A 14 9.71 -10.49 8.31
CA ARG A 14 11.16 -10.51 8.07
C ARG A 14 11.71 -9.34 7.27
N ASP A 15 10.93 -8.25 7.16
CA ASP A 15 11.29 -7.05 6.38
C ASP A 15 11.44 -7.31 4.87
N SER A 16 11.71 -6.26 4.14
CA SER A 16 12.04 -6.25 2.70
C SER A 16 13.51 -5.93 2.54
N GLY A 17 14.33 -6.97 2.34
CA GLY A 17 15.78 -6.85 2.25
C GLY A 17 16.27 -6.14 0.99
N PRO A 18 17.60 -6.10 0.79
CA PRO A 18 18.22 -5.52 -0.40
C PRO A 18 17.67 -6.12 -1.70
N GLY A 19 17.46 -5.29 -2.72
CA GLY A 19 16.93 -5.71 -4.01
C GLY A 19 15.40 -5.90 -4.06
N HIS A 20 14.69 -5.86 -2.93
CA HIS A 20 13.23 -5.85 -2.91
C HIS A 20 12.70 -4.51 -3.46
N TRP A 21 11.59 -4.53 -4.22
CA TRP A 21 11.01 -3.32 -4.81
C TRP A 21 10.73 -2.21 -3.79
N GLN A 22 10.32 -2.54 -2.57
CA GLN A 22 10.10 -1.55 -1.50
C GLN A 22 11.41 -0.85 -1.11
N THR A 23 12.51 -1.59 -1.01
CA THR A 23 13.82 -1.04 -0.67
C THR A 23 14.35 -0.15 -1.81
N LEU A 24 14.25 -0.64 -3.05
CA LEU A 24 14.66 0.14 -4.23
C LEU A 24 13.83 1.41 -4.40
N TRP A 25 12.52 1.38 -4.09
CA TRP A 25 11.70 2.58 -4.14
C TRP A 25 12.06 3.57 -3.04
N GLN A 26 12.37 3.10 -1.83
CA GLN A 26 12.82 3.97 -0.76
C GLN A 26 14.12 4.69 -1.10
N GLU A 27 15.05 4.02 -1.78
CA GLU A 27 16.29 4.61 -2.27
C GLU A 27 16.05 5.70 -3.34
N GLN A 28 15.02 5.53 -4.17
CA GLN A 28 14.66 6.47 -5.24
C GLN A 28 13.73 7.60 -4.80
N LEU A 29 13.02 7.42 -3.69
CA LEU A 29 12.05 8.37 -3.15
C LEU A 29 12.52 8.92 -1.82
N PRO A 30 13.26 10.05 -1.78
CA PRO A 30 13.79 10.62 -0.53
C PRO A 30 12.70 10.95 0.51
N GLN A 31 11.45 11.15 0.05
CA GLN A 31 10.28 11.40 0.89
C GLN A 31 9.60 10.12 1.39
N ALA A 32 10.03 8.93 0.97
CA ALA A 32 9.47 7.68 1.44
C ALA A 32 10.03 7.31 2.82
N GLU A 33 9.13 6.99 3.73
CA GLU A 33 9.44 6.55 5.08
C GLU A 33 9.05 5.09 5.23
N ARG A 34 9.91 4.32 5.88
CA ARG A 34 9.64 2.92 6.17
C ARG A 34 9.19 2.77 7.62
N VAL A 35 8.10 2.03 7.84
CA VAL A 35 7.77 1.62 9.20
C VAL A 35 8.84 0.65 9.72
N VAL A 36 9.29 0.86 10.95
CA VAL A 36 10.25 -0.01 11.63
C VAL A 36 9.50 -0.80 12.69
N GLN A 37 9.73 -2.11 12.71
CA GLN A 37 9.18 -3.01 13.71
C GLN A 37 10.26 -3.40 14.72
N ASP A 38 9.89 -3.50 16.00
CA ASP A 38 10.82 -3.90 17.07
C ASP A 38 11.25 -5.38 16.92
N ASP A 39 10.34 -6.24 16.44
CA ASP A 39 10.61 -7.65 16.15
C ASP A 39 10.04 -8.03 14.77
N TRP A 40 10.95 -8.33 13.86
CA TRP A 40 10.62 -8.78 12.51
C TRP A 40 10.37 -10.28 12.41
N LEU A 41 10.77 -11.07 13.42
CA LEU A 41 10.72 -12.53 13.39
C LEU A 41 9.49 -13.08 14.12
N THR A 42 9.06 -12.40 15.19
CA THR A 42 7.92 -12.78 16.01
C THR A 42 6.89 -11.64 16.00
N PRO A 43 6.21 -11.41 14.87
CA PRO A 43 5.34 -10.25 14.73
C PRO A 43 4.13 -10.35 15.67
N ARG A 44 3.83 -9.22 16.34
CA ARG A 44 2.65 -9.06 17.17
C ARG A 44 1.76 -8.02 16.54
N ARG A 45 0.50 -8.37 16.26
CA ARG A 45 -0.45 -7.50 15.57
C ARG A 45 -0.50 -6.10 16.17
N ASP A 46 -0.77 -6.01 17.48
CA ASP A 46 -0.96 -4.72 18.13
C ASP A 46 0.31 -3.86 18.07
N ALA A 47 1.49 -4.45 18.27
CA ALA A 47 2.77 -3.73 18.17
C ALA A 47 3.03 -3.22 16.74
N TRP A 48 2.76 -4.06 15.73
CA TRP A 48 2.96 -3.72 14.33
C TRP A 48 2.00 -2.63 13.86
N VAL A 49 0.72 -2.74 14.24
CA VAL A 49 -0.29 -1.72 13.93
C VAL A 49 0.08 -0.41 14.59
N GLN A 50 0.41 -0.41 15.89
CA GLN A 50 0.82 0.80 16.61
C GLN A 50 2.07 1.47 16.03
N ALA A 51 3.05 0.68 15.55
CA ALA A 51 4.24 1.24 14.89
C ALA A 51 3.86 1.99 13.60
N LEU A 52 2.95 1.42 12.79
CA LEU A 52 2.44 2.07 11.58
C LEU A 52 1.60 3.31 11.93
N GLU A 53 0.71 3.23 12.90
CA GLU A 53 -0.12 4.36 13.36
C GLU A 53 0.73 5.52 13.88
N ARG A 54 1.74 5.24 14.73
CA ARG A 54 2.68 6.27 15.22
C ARG A 54 3.37 6.98 14.06
N LEU A 55 3.79 6.25 13.03
CA LEU A 55 4.44 6.84 11.87
C LEU A 55 3.46 7.70 11.05
N ILE A 56 2.25 7.21 10.81
CA ILE A 56 1.20 7.97 10.11
C ILE A 56 0.89 9.28 10.86
N LEU A 57 0.64 9.19 12.17
CA LEU A 57 0.21 10.29 13.00
C LEU A 57 1.35 11.22 13.45
N SER A 58 2.62 10.85 13.18
CA SER A 58 3.78 11.66 13.58
C SER A 58 3.79 13.06 12.96
N ARG A 59 3.10 13.25 11.84
CA ARG A 59 3.00 14.52 11.11
C ARG A 59 1.59 14.68 10.52
N PRO A 60 1.12 15.92 10.30
CA PRO A 60 -0.24 16.19 9.83
C PRO A 60 -0.47 15.88 8.34
N GLU A 61 0.61 15.74 7.55
CA GLU A 61 0.50 15.50 6.12
C GLU A 61 -0.15 14.15 5.83
N PRO A 62 -1.02 14.07 4.81
CA PRO A 62 -1.64 12.84 4.39
C PRO A 62 -0.61 11.85 3.83
N VAL A 63 -0.97 10.58 3.83
CA VAL A 63 -0.06 9.50 3.40
C VAL A 63 -0.65 8.64 2.28
N VAL A 64 0.25 8.12 1.42
CA VAL A 64 -0.02 6.98 0.54
C VAL A 64 0.83 5.80 1.02
N ILE A 65 0.21 4.64 1.19
CA ILE A 65 0.86 3.44 1.71
C ILE A 65 1.28 2.53 0.56
N ALA A 66 2.51 1.98 0.65
CA ALA A 66 3.00 0.89 -0.20
C ALA A 66 3.31 -0.33 0.68
N ALA A 67 2.36 -1.25 0.81
CA ALA A 67 2.43 -2.40 1.69
C ALA A 67 2.72 -3.71 0.95
N HIS A 68 3.45 -4.61 1.58
CA HIS A 68 3.73 -5.95 1.07
C HIS A 68 3.40 -7.02 2.11
N SER A 69 2.82 -8.14 1.68
CA SER A 69 2.62 -9.34 2.49
C SER A 69 1.87 -9.05 3.81
N LEU A 70 2.49 -9.33 4.97
CA LEU A 70 1.94 -9.03 6.29
C LEU A 70 1.69 -7.53 6.49
N GLY A 71 2.46 -6.66 5.82
CA GLY A 71 2.22 -5.23 5.82
C GLY A 71 0.84 -4.84 5.28
N CYS A 72 0.28 -5.60 4.34
CA CYS A 72 -1.11 -5.39 3.86
C CYS A 72 -2.11 -5.68 4.97
N ILE A 73 -1.89 -6.75 5.73
CA ILE A 73 -2.76 -7.12 6.84
C ILE A 73 -2.64 -6.10 7.98
N THR A 74 -1.42 -5.67 8.30
CA THR A 74 -1.18 -4.58 9.26
C THR A 74 -1.94 -3.31 8.87
N THR A 75 -1.91 -2.95 7.59
CA THR A 75 -2.64 -1.78 7.05
C THR A 75 -4.17 -1.93 7.18
N ALA A 76 -4.70 -3.15 6.99
CA ALA A 76 -6.12 -3.42 7.15
C ALA A 76 -6.61 -3.34 8.61
N HIS A 77 -5.70 -3.41 9.58
CA HIS A 77 -6.01 -3.27 11.03
C HIS A 77 -5.87 -1.83 11.56
N LEU A 78 -5.55 -0.83 10.71
CA LEU A 78 -5.47 0.56 11.16
C LEU A 78 -6.75 1.03 11.84
N GLY A 79 -6.61 1.71 12.96
CA GLY A 79 -7.71 2.41 13.63
C GLY A 79 -8.17 3.64 12.83
N GLU A 80 -9.36 4.12 13.13
CA GLU A 80 -10.03 5.20 12.38
C GLU A 80 -9.19 6.47 12.26
N GLU A 81 -8.50 6.89 13.32
CA GLU A 81 -7.71 8.12 13.34
C GLU A 81 -6.55 8.07 12.33
N ALA A 82 -5.79 6.96 12.32
CA ALA A 82 -4.70 6.77 11.37
C ALA A 82 -5.23 6.54 9.96
N ALA A 83 -6.29 5.75 9.80
CA ALA A 83 -6.92 5.49 8.51
C ALA A 83 -7.44 6.77 7.85
N ALA A 84 -7.93 7.75 8.61
CA ALA A 84 -8.37 9.04 8.11
C ALA A 84 -7.25 9.90 7.50
N ARG A 85 -5.98 9.59 7.78
CA ARG A 85 -4.81 10.26 7.17
C ARG A 85 -4.34 9.58 5.88
N VAL A 86 -4.84 8.38 5.59
CA VAL A 86 -4.47 7.64 4.38
C VAL A 86 -5.31 8.14 3.21
N GLN A 87 -4.68 8.53 2.12
CA GLN A 87 -5.33 8.93 0.87
C GLN A 87 -5.31 7.83 -0.18
N GLY A 88 -4.44 6.84 -0.03
CA GLY A 88 -4.38 5.71 -0.93
C GLY A 88 -3.48 4.60 -0.41
N ALA A 89 -3.73 3.35 -0.82
CA ALA A 89 -2.90 2.22 -0.47
C ALA A 89 -2.69 1.25 -1.63
N LEU A 90 -1.43 0.96 -1.93
CA LEU A 90 -1.01 -0.15 -2.79
C LEU A 90 -0.72 -1.35 -1.88
N LEU A 91 -1.55 -2.39 -1.98
CA LEU A 91 -1.53 -3.58 -1.16
C LEU A 91 -1.05 -4.78 -2.02
N VAL A 92 0.18 -5.22 -1.82
CA VAL A 92 0.83 -6.18 -2.71
C VAL A 92 1.02 -7.53 -2.04
N ALA A 93 0.53 -8.60 -2.66
CA ALA A 93 0.67 -9.97 -2.21
C ALA A 93 0.32 -10.16 -0.72
N PRO A 94 -0.91 -9.86 -0.28
CA PRO A 94 -1.29 -9.92 1.13
C PRO A 94 -0.99 -11.31 1.72
N ALA A 95 -0.63 -11.36 3.00
CA ALA A 95 -0.44 -12.62 3.70
C ALA A 95 -1.79 -13.27 4.05
N ASP A 96 -1.75 -14.61 4.24
CA ASP A 96 -2.82 -15.36 4.89
C ASP A 96 -2.35 -15.73 6.32
N PRO A 97 -2.78 -15.01 7.37
CA PRO A 97 -2.33 -15.26 8.74
C PRO A 97 -2.68 -16.66 9.26
N GLU A 98 -3.74 -17.28 8.74
CA GLU A 98 -4.17 -18.61 9.19
C GLU A 98 -3.25 -19.74 8.67
N ARG A 99 -2.49 -19.49 7.61
CA ARG A 99 -1.58 -20.47 7.03
C ARG A 99 -0.26 -20.63 7.78
N ARG A 100 0.10 -19.69 8.65
CA ARG A 100 1.39 -19.71 9.36
C ARG A 100 1.21 -19.33 10.82
N GLY A 101 1.52 -20.23 11.73
CA GLY A 101 1.41 -20.02 13.17
C GLY A 101 2.11 -18.75 13.67
N ALA A 102 3.25 -18.37 13.07
CA ALA A 102 3.93 -17.10 13.40
C ALA A 102 3.11 -15.85 13.11
N LEU A 103 2.10 -15.93 12.23
CA LEU A 103 1.25 -14.81 11.83
C LEU A 103 -0.15 -14.87 12.44
N ALA A 104 -0.46 -15.92 13.21
CA ALA A 104 -1.82 -16.18 13.72
C ALA A 104 -2.40 -15.04 14.57
N ASP A 105 -1.56 -14.24 15.21
CA ASP A 105 -1.97 -13.07 16.00
C ASP A 105 -2.68 -11.99 15.15
N PHE A 106 -2.48 -12.01 13.83
CA PHE A 106 -3.15 -11.10 12.89
C PHE A 106 -4.53 -11.58 12.41
N ALA A 107 -4.95 -12.77 12.81
CA ALA A 107 -6.29 -13.27 12.59
C ALA A 107 -7.24 -12.83 13.76
N PRO A 108 -8.53 -12.60 13.48
CA PRO A 108 -9.12 -12.54 12.13
C PRO A 108 -8.74 -11.29 11.36
N VAL A 109 -8.54 -11.41 10.06
CA VAL A 109 -8.33 -10.26 9.17
C VAL A 109 -9.64 -9.47 9.06
N PRO A 110 -9.64 -8.13 9.19
CA PRO A 110 -10.84 -7.34 9.01
C PRO A 110 -11.42 -7.46 7.60
N TYR A 111 -12.73 -7.74 7.49
CA TYR A 111 -13.48 -7.76 6.24
C TYR A 111 -14.39 -6.54 6.15
N ALA A 112 -13.82 -5.35 6.38
CA ALA A 112 -14.52 -4.08 6.29
C ALA A 112 -13.92 -3.22 5.18
N GLN A 113 -14.75 -2.40 4.53
CA GLN A 113 -14.29 -1.49 3.50
C GLN A 113 -13.28 -0.48 4.07
N LEU A 114 -12.17 -0.29 3.37
CA LEU A 114 -11.19 0.72 3.71
C LEU A 114 -11.75 2.13 3.37
N PRO A 115 -11.51 3.15 4.20
CA PRO A 115 -12.06 4.49 3.98
C PRO A 115 -11.29 5.30 2.92
N TYR A 116 -10.36 4.68 2.20
CA TYR A 116 -9.52 5.30 1.17
C TYR A 116 -9.42 4.40 -0.06
N ARG A 117 -9.07 5.00 -1.20
CA ARG A 117 -8.81 4.24 -2.42
C ARG A 117 -7.66 3.26 -2.21
N SER A 118 -7.84 2.04 -2.66
CA SER A 118 -6.78 1.02 -2.58
C SER A 118 -6.72 0.14 -3.83
N ILE A 119 -5.52 -0.31 -4.15
CA ILE A 119 -5.24 -1.26 -5.23
C ILE A 119 -4.60 -2.48 -4.59
N LEU A 120 -5.22 -3.64 -4.75
CA LEU A 120 -4.68 -4.91 -4.28
C LEU A 120 -4.13 -5.71 -5.45
N VAL A 121 -2.83 -5.99 -5.40
CA VAL A 121 -2.14 -6.81 -6.42
C VAL A 121 -1.84 -8.19 -5.86
N ALA A 122 -2.26 -9.25 -6.55
CA ALA A 122 -1.99 -10.62 -6.13
C ALA A 122 -1.65 -11.52 -7.33
N SER A 123 -0.89 -12.58 -7.05
CA SER A 123 -0.47 -13.57 -8.05
C SER A 123 -1.25 -14.88 -7.91
N ASN A 124 -1.53 -15.53 -9.03
CA ASN A 124 -2.14 -16.87 -9.03
C ASN A 124 -1.19 -17.97 -8.54
N THR A 125 0.11 -17.69 -8.42
CA THR A 125 1.13 -18.64 -7.95
C THR A 125 1.75 -18.23 -6.60
N ASP A 126 1.09 -17.32 -5.86
CA ASP A 126 1.57 -16.93 -4.55
C ASP A 126 1.48 -18.12 -3.57
N PRO A 127 2.61 -18.56 -2.96
CA PRO A 127 2.60 -19.69 -2.04
C PRO A 127 2.06 -19.33 -0.64
N TYR A 128 1.92 -18.02 -0.33
CA TYR A 128 1.55 -17.57 1.01
C TYR A 128 0.08 -17.16 1.14
N CYS A 129 -0.57 -16.80 0.02
CA CYS A 129 -1.98 -16.46 0.00
C CYS A 129 -2.61 -16.92 -1.32
N PRO A 130 -3.61 -17.80 -1.29
CA PRO A 130 -4.32 -18.16 -2.51
C PRO A 130 -4.94 -16.93 -3.17
N VAL A 131 -4.84 -16.82 -4.49
CA VAL A 131 -5.35 -15.65 -5.23
C VAL A 131 -6.86 -15.42 -5.01
N ARG A 132 -7.64 -16.48 -4.76
CA ARG A 132 -9.06 -16.36 -4.42
C ARG A 132 -9.28 -15.68 -3.07
N LEU A 133 -8.41 -15.93 -2.06
CA LEU A 133 -8.47 -15.26 -0.77
C LEU A 133 -8.06 -13.80 -0.90
N ALA A 134 -6.99 -13.51 -1.66
CA ALA A 134 -6.62 -12.13 -1.98
C ALA A 134 -7.76 -11.38 -2.70
N GLY A 135 -8.49 -12.04 -3.60
CA GLY A 135 -9.69 -11.49 -4.23
C GLY A 135 -10.86 -11.28 -3.25
N ALA A 136 -10.99 -12.12 -2.22
CA ALA A 136 -11.96 -11.90 -1.15
C ALA A 136 -11.59 -10.69 -0.29
N TYR A 137 -10.32 -10.51 0.06
CA TYR A 137 -9.83 -9.30 0.70
C TYR A 137 -10.09 -8.05 -0.14
N ALA A 138 -9.74 -8.08 -1.43
CA ALA A 138 -9.97 -6.95 -2.34
C ALA A 138 -11.43 -6.51 -2.35
N ARG A 139 -12.36 -7.49 -2.43
CA ARG A 139 -13.79 -7.21 -2.40
C ARG A 139 -14.25 -6.61 -1.07
N ALA A 140 -13.79 -7.17 0.05
CA ALA A 140 -14.17 -6.70 1.38
C ALA A 140 -13.63 -5.30 1.67
N TRP A 141 -12.39 -5.03 1.25
CA TRP A 141 -11.71 -3.76 1.45
C TRP A 141 -12.12 -2.68 0.44
N GLY A 142 -12.89 -3.04 -0.61
CA GLY A 142 -13.25 -2.13 -1.69
C GLY A 142 -12.07 -1.76 -2.60
N SER A 143 -11.05 -2.62 -2.66
CA SER A 143 -9.84 -2.40 -3.45
C SER A 143 -10.07 -2.74 -4.92
N GLU A 144 -9.47 -1.95 -5.82
CA GLU A 144 -9.24 -2.37 -7.20
C GLU A 144 -8.35 -3.62 -7.21
N PHE A 145 -8.78 -4.68 -7.90
CA PHE A 145 -8.06 -5.95 -7.89
C PHE A 145 -7.25 -6.18 -9.15
N VAL A 146 -5.93 -6.21 -9.02
CA VAL A 146 -4.98 -6.51 -10.10
C VAL A 146 -4.43 -7.92 -9.91
N ARG A 147 -4.83 -8.83 -10.81
CA ARG A 147 -4.38 -10.22 -10.79
C ARG A 147 -3.22 -10.43 -11.75
N LEU A 148 -2.07 -10.88 -11.23
CA LEU A 148 -0.90 -11.25 -12.02
C LEU A 148 -0.85 -12.77 -12.25
N GLN A 149 -0.27 -13.14 -13.39
CA GLN A 149 0.00 -14.54 -13.72
C GLN A 149 1.47 -14.86 -13.42
N ASN A 150 1.71 -15.97 -12.73
CA ASN A 150 3.04 -16.53 -12.46
C ASN A 150 4.04 -15.54 -11.81
N ALA A 151 3.55 -14.64 -10.96
CA ALA A 151 4.36 -13.60 -10.32
C ALA A 151 4.85 -13.99 -8.90
N GLY A 152 4.60 -15.23 -8.44
CA GLY A 152 4.99 -15.68 -7.10
C GLY A 152 4.46 -14.78 -6.01
N HIS A 153 5.29 -14.49 -5.00
CA HIS A 153 4.95 -13.58 -3.89
C HIS A 153 5.31 -12.11 -4.17
N ILE A 154 5.56 -11.76 -5.43
CA ILE A 154 5.91 -10.40 -5.88
C ILE A 154 7.05 -9.82 -5.02
N ASN A 155 8.12 -10.59 -4.87
CA ASN A 155 9.32 -10.28 -4.09
C ASN A 155 10.59 -10.58 -4.90
N VAL A 156 11.76 -10.46 -4.28
CA VAL A 156 13.05 -10.73 -4.94
C VAL A 156 13.13 -12.15 -5.49
N GLU A 157 12.67 -13.15 -4.73
CA GLU A 157 12.72 -14.55 -5.13
C GLU A 157 11.88 -14.85 -6.37
N SER A 158 10.83 -14.06 -6.61
CA SER A 158 9.97 -14.15 -7.79
C SER A 158 10.34 -13.14 -8.89
N GLY A 159 11.52 -12.52 -8.81
CA GLY A 159 12.07 -11.63 -9.84
C GLY A 159 11.57 -10.18 -9.79
N HIS A 160 10.97 -9.77 -8.67
CA HIS A 160 10.42 -8.42 -8.51
C HIS A 160 11.38 -7.53 -7.70
N GLY A 161 12.46 -7.09 -8.35
CA GLY A 161 13.31 -6.00 -7.91
C GLY A 161 12.74 -4.66 -8.42
N HIS A 162 13.31 -4.12 -9.50
CA HIS A 162 12.65 -3.03 -10.23
C HIS A 162 11.33 -3.55 -10.80
N TRP A 163 10.23 -2.99 -10.32
CA TRP A 163 8.88 -3.45 -10.68
C TRP A 163 8.07 -2.30 -11.31
N PRO A 164 8.21 -2.06 -12.65
CA PRO A 164 7.59 -0.92 -13.32
C PRO A 164 6.07 -0.87 -13.20
N LEU A 165 5.39 -2.03 -13.25
CA LEU A 165 3.94 -2.07 -13.08
C LEU A 165 3.53 -1.54 -11.71
N GLY A 166 4.14 -2.04 -10.64
CA GLY A 166 3.84 -1.59 -9.27
C GLY A 166 4.16 -0.12 -9.07
N TRP A 167 5.26 0.36 -9.68
CA TRP A 167 5.60 1.77 -9.69
C TRP A 167 4.51 2.62 -10.33
N GLY A 168 3.99 2.23 -11.50
CA GLY A 168 2.87 2.91 -12.16
C GLY A 168 1.60 2.94 -11.32
N LEU A 169 1.29 1.85 -10.61
CA LEU A 169 0.14 1.79 -9.69
C LEU A 169 0.32 2.73 -8.49
N LEU A 170 1.52 2.81 -7.90
CA LEU A 170 1.81 3.78 -6.85
C LEU A 170 1.66 5.22 -7.35
N GLN A 171 2.19 5.52 -8.55
CA GLN A 171 2.07 6.84 -9.16
C GLN A 171 0.61 7.25 -9.37
N SER A 172 -0.27 6.32 -9.77
CA SER A 172 -1.70 6.62 -9.92
C SER A 172 -2.36 7.02 -8.61
N LEU A 173 -2.00 6.36 -7.50
CA LEU A 173 -2.51 6.70 -6.16
C LEU A 173 -1.98 8.07 -5.68
N LEU A 174 -0.72 8.39 -5.97
CA LEU A 174 -0.12 9.68 -5.63
C LEU A 174 -0.76 10.83 -6.43
N GLU A 175 -1.08 10.60 -7.70
CA GLU A 175 -1.75 11.59 -8.53
C GLU A 175 -3.16 11.86 -8.04
N ASP A 176 -3.93 10.83 -7.69
CA ASP A 176 -5.27 11.02 -7.11
C ASP A 176 -5.21 11.78 -5.79
N ALA A 177 -4.24 11.45 -4.93
CA ALA A 177 -4.03 12.17 -3.68
C ALA A 177 -3.71 13.65 -3.92
N ARG A 178 -2.89 13.95 -4.94
CA ARG A 178 -2.57 15.32 -5.36
C ARG A 178 -3.81 16.07 -5.83
N VAL A 179 -4.61 15.45 -6.72
CA VAL A 179 -5.85 16.04 -7.25
C VAL A 179 -6.85 16.31 -6.12
N ALA A 180 -6.99 15.37 -5.17
CA ALA A 180 -7.86 15.54 -4.02
C ALA A 180 -7.43 16.71 -3.12
N ALA A 181 -6.11 16.93 -2.96
CA ALA A 181 -5.57 18.03 -2.16
C ALA A 181 -5.75 19.41 -2.83
N GLU A 182 -5.75 19.46 -4.16
CA GLU A 182 -5.91 20.72 -4.93
C GLU A 182 -7.38 21.17 -5.01
N GLY A 183 -8.35 20.28 -4.73
CA GLY A 183 -9.79 20.56 -4.77
C GLY A 183 -10.34 20.78 -6.19
N PRO A 184 -11.67 20.92 -6.35
CA PRO A 184 -12.31 21.04 -7.67
C PRO A 184 -12.00 22.34 -8.43
N GLN A 185 -11.33 23.31 -7.84
CA GLN A 185 -11.01 24.59 -8.49
C GLN A 185 -9.80 24.54 -9.44
N ALA A 186 -8.91 23.57 -9.33
CA ALA A 186 -7.75 23.45 -10.21
C ALA A 186 -8.11 22.90 -11.61
N ALA A 187 -9.19 22.14 -11.74
CA ALA A 187 -9.66 21.60 -13.02
C ALA A 187 -10.39 22.61 -13.92
N ALA A 188 -10.74 23.79 -13.40
CA ALA A 188 -11.57 24.80 -14.11
C ALA A 188 -10.76 25.87 -14.88
N LEU A 189 -9.44 25.84 -14.87
CA LEU A 189 -8.59 26.89 -15.45
C LEU A 189 -7.72 26.42 -16.63
N ALA A 190 -8.19 25.48 -17.44
CA ALA A 190 -7.62 25.30 -18.78
C ALA A 190 -8.35 26.26 -19.75
N PRO A 191 -7.72 27.33 -20.27
CA PRO A 191 -8.38 28.19 -21.25
C PRO A 191 -8.55 27.39 -22.55
N LEU A 192 -9.81 27.25 -22.95
CA LEU A 192 -10.16 26.84 -24.32
C LEU A 192 -9.65 27.92 -25.28
N THR A 193 -8.45 27.80 -25.80
CA THR A 193 -8.00 28.62 -26.93
C THR A 193 -8.62 28.07 -28.21
N TRP A 194 -9.78 28.56 -28.57
CA TRP A 194 -10.32 28.46 -29.91
C TRP A 194 -9.52 29.40 -30.81
N SER A 195 -8.63 28.89 -31.63
CA SER A 195 -8.02 29.65 -32.73
C SER A 195 -8.87 29.50 -33.99
N ALA A 196 -9.74 30.49 -34.24
CA ALA A 196 -10.32 30.64 -35.57
C ALA A 196 -9.25 31.21 -36.49
N ARG A 197 -8.81 30.44 -37.46
CA ARG A 197 -8.06 30.98 -38.62
C ARG A 197 -9.06 31.16 -39.76
N ALA A 198 -9.18 32.39 -40.24
CA ALA A 198 -9.79 32.76 -41.50
C ALA A 198 -8.91 32.31 -42.67
#